data_9ae9050ae6e822671840db7fcbbfb625
#
_entry.id   9ae9050ae6e822671840db7fcbbfb625
#
_cell.length_a   1.000
_cell.length_b   1.000
_cell.length_c   1.000
_cell.angle_alpha   90.00
_cell.angle_beta   90.00
_cell.angle_gamma   90.00
#
_symmetry.space_group_name_H-M   'P 1'
#
loop_
_entity.id
_entity.type
_entity.pdbx_description
1 polymer ?
#
loop_
_entity_poly.entity_id
_entity_poly.type
_entity_poly.pdbx_seq_one_letter_code
_entity_poly.pdbx_strand_id
1 'polypeptide(L)'
;MGASDYVTKPANVGKVGEGMARVREDLIPKIKALCGRAVTAVAKPTIPAVARPTFAPRPLVRVIAARVEIVAIGTSTGGPNALADLLPGFPGNFPVPVVIVQHMPPLFTKLLADRLAARSSLEVVEACAGEELKPGKVWIAPGDYHMGLEKTAKGPRIKLNQEPPQNSCRPSVDALFRSVVQVYGATTLGVILTGMGQDGLRGCEYIREAGGQVLVQDEASSVVWGMPGFVARAGLADKELPLNQLAGEIVRRVWEGRAKAVGLEQKGVERVYFRR
;
A
#
# COMPACT_ATOMS: atom_id res chain seq x y z
N MET A 1 -14.29 -6.11 -21.65
CA MET A 1 -12.83 -5.91 -21.46
C MET A 1 -12.63 -4.51 -20.89
N GLY A 2 -11.89 -4.36 -19.79
CA GLY A 2 -11.63 -3.06 -19.16
C GLY A 2 -10.28 -2.48 -19.58
N ALA A 3 -10.06 -1.17 -19.34
CA ALA A 3 -8.76 -0.56 -19.51
C ALA A 3 -7.77 -1.14 -18.48
N SER A 4 -6.53 -1.38 -18.90
CA SER A 4 -5.47 -1.89 -18.03
C SER A 4 -4.76 -0.76 -17.25
N ASP A 5 -4.77 0.45 -17.80
CA ASP A 5 -4.21 1.68 -17.20
C ASP A 5 -4.77 2.91 -17.93
N TYR A 6 -4.43 4.11 -17.46
CA TYR A 6 -4.88 5.37 -18.03
C TYR A 6 -3.74 6.41 -18.04
N VAL A 7 -3.91 7.43 -18.90
CA VAL A 7 -3.09 8.66 -18.89
C VAL A 7 -4.03 9.86 -18.86
N THR A 8 -3.77 10.77 -17.95
CA THR A 8 -4.58 11.99 -17.82
C THR A 8 -4.27 12.97 -18.96
N LYS A 9 -5.32 13.58 -19.52
CA LYS A 9 -5.13 14.70 -20.43
C LYS A 9 -4.52 15.87 -19.66
N PRO A 10 -3.42 16.47 -20.13
CA PRO A 10 -2.82 17.63 -19.46
C PRO A 10 -3.84 18.77 -19.33
N ALA A 11 -4.13 19.19 -18.11
CA ALA A 11 -4.92 20.37 -17.85
C ALA A 11 -4.01 21.59 -17.69
N ASN A 12 -4.42 22.74 -18.24
CA ASN A 12 -3.78 24.07 -18.07
C ASN A 12 -2.28 24.14 -18.48
N VAL A 13 -1.90 23.53 -19.60
CA VAL A 13 -0.55 23.70 -20.14
C VAL A 13 -0.58 24.86 -21.13
N GLY A 14 0.09 25.96 -20.80
CA GLY A 14 0.11 27.18 -21.63
C GLY A 14 0.75 27.00 -23.00
N LYS A 15 1.43 25.89 -23.25
CA LYS A 15 2.02 25.51 -24.56
C LYS A 15 1.74 24.05 -24.87
N VAL A 16 1.22 23.79 -26.06
CA VAL A 16 0.92 22.44 -26.57
C VAL A 16 2.12 21.49 -26.44
N GLY A 17 3.34 22.00 -26.66
CA GLY A 17 4.57 21.21 -26.57
C GLY A 17 4.85 20.64 -25.18
N GLU A 18 4.61 21.39 -24.12
CA GLU A 18 4.80 20.93 -22.73
C GLU A 18 3.77 19.87 -22.36
N GLY A 19 2.53 20.02 -22.84
CA GLY A 19 1.48 19.03 -22.64
C GLY A 19 1.80 17.70 -23.32
N MET A 20 2.29 17.76 -24.55
CA MET A 20 2.71 16.57 -25.31
C MET A 20 3.93 15.89 -24.68
N ALA A 21 4.89 16.65 -24.15
CA ALA A 21 6.04 16.09 -23.43
C ALA A 21 5.59 15.28 -22.20
N ARG A 22 4.70 15.84 -21.36
CA ARG A 22 4.14 15.14 -20.18
C ARG A 22 3.37 13.86 -20.55
N VAL A 23 2.50 13.93 -21.57
CA VAL A 23 1.81 12.72 -22.05
C VAL A 23 2.80 11.67 -22.53
N ARG A 24 3.85 12.07 -23.24
CA ARG A 24 4.88 11.16 -23.74
C ARG A 24 5.68 10.51 -22.61
N GLU A 25 6.03 11.27 -21.58
CA GLU A 25 6.75 10.80 -20.41
C GLU A 25 5.93 9.80 -19.59
N ASP A 26 4.62 9.98 -19.49
CA ASP A 26 3.72 9.09 -18.75
C ASP A 26 3.27 7.89 -19.62
N LEU A 27 2.90 8.10 -20.88
CA LEU A 27 2.30 7.08 -21.73
C LEU A 27 3.31 6.03 -22.21
N ILE A 28 4.52 6.46 -22.64
CA ILE A 28 5.50 5.54 -23.22
C ILE A 28 5.96 4.47 -22.26
N PRO A 29 6.31 4.77 -20.99
CA PRO A 29 6.66 3.75 -20.00
C PRO A 29 5.50 2.76 -19.74
N LYS A 30 4.27 3.26 -19.64
CA LYS A 30 3.09 2.43 -19.42
C LYS A 30 2.83 1.47 -20.61
N ILE A 31 2.92 1.96 -21.83
CA ILE A 31 2.81 1.12 -23.03
C ILE A 31 3.90 0.04 -23.03
N LYS A 32 5.15 0.40 -22.77
CA LYS A 32 6.26 -0.55 -22.75
C LYS A 32 6.07 -1.62 -21.66
N ALA A 33 5.59 -1.23 -20.47
CA ALA A 33 5.33 -2.14 -19.36
C ALA A 33 4.16 -3.10 -19.69
N LEU A 34 3.07 -2.60 -20.25
CA LEU A 34 1.86 -3.38 -20.51
C LEU A 34 1.96 -4.25 -21.79
N CYS A 35 2.77 -3.87 -22.77
CA CYS A 35 2.90 -4.60 -24.02
C CYS A 35 3.99 -5.69 -24.02
N GLY A 36 4.65 -5.94 -22.91
CA GLY A 36 5.51 -7.11 -22.71
C GLY A 36 6.74 -7.21 -23.63
N ARG A 37 7.17 -6.15 -24.30
CA ARG A 37 8.44 -6.16 -25.03
C ARG A 37 9.57 -6.07 -24.04
N ALA A 38 10.31 -7.18 -23.88
CA ALA A 38 11.63 -7.17 -23.26
C ALA A 38 12.46 -6.03 -23.88
N VAL A 39 12.67 -4.99 -23.10
CA VAL A 39 13.64 -3.94 -23.48
C VAL A 39 14.99 -4.61 -23.37
N THR A 40 15.65 -4.90 -24.50
CA THR A 40 17.06 -5.22 -24.53
C THR A 40 17.77 -4.20 -23.65
N ALA A 41 18.50 -4.71 -22.69
CA ALA A 41 19.19 -3.94 -21.66
C ALA A 41 20.00 -2.79 -22.29
N VAL A 42 19.53 -1.57 -22.12
CA VAL A 42 20.35 -0.40 -22.31
C VAL A 42 21.44 -0.48 -21.26
N ALA A 43 22.70 -0.48 -21.70
CA ALA A 43 23.87 -0.54 -20.85
C ALA A 43 23.70 0.39 -19.63
N LYS A 44 23.85 -0.18 -18.43
CA LYS A 44 23.82 0.58 -17.17
C LYS A 44 24.80 1.75 -17.29
N PRO A 45 24.37 3.00 -17.03
CA PRO A 45 25.34 4.05 -16.77
C PRO A 45 26.12 3.62 -15.53
N THR A 46 27.42 3.50 -15.66
CA THR A 46 28.36 3.32 -14.54
C THR A 46 28.33 4.59 -13.70
N ILE A 47 27.49 4.58 -12.67
CA ILE A 47 27.54 5.59 -11.62
C ILE A 47 28.80 5.27 -10.79
N PRO A 48 29.71 6.23 -10.56
CA PRO A 48 30.84 6.02 -9.67
C PRO A 48 30.35 5.52 -8.32
N ALA A 49 30.95 4.47 -7.79
CA ALA A 49 30.62 3.91 -6.50
C ALA A 49 30.81 4.98 -5.41
N VAL A 50 29.72 5.64 -5.04
CA VAL A 50 29.66 6.41 -3.81
C VAL A 50 29.74 5.39 -2.68
N ALA A 51 30.78 5.53 -1.85
CA ALA A 51 31.03 4.66 -0.70
C ALA A 51 29.74 4.56 0.12
N ARG A 52 29.20 3.34 0.23
CA ARG A 52 28.06 3.04 1.09
C ARG A 52 28.45 3.39 2.53
N PRO A 53 27.69 4.22 3.24
CA PRO A 53 27.86 4.28 4.69
C PRO A 53 27.60 2.87 5.24
N THR A 54 28.63 2.27 5.82
CA THR A 54 28.51 1.02 6.57
C THR A 54 27.75 1.33 7.85
N PHE A 55 26.42 1.16 7.81
CA PHE A 55 25.66 1.08 9.04
C PHE A 55 26.07 -0.22 9.73
N ALA A 56 26.70 -0.09 10.90
CA ALA A 56 26.93 -1.22 11.77
C ALA A 56 25.61 -1.94 12.03
N PRO A 57 25.57 -3.28 12.00
CA PRO A 57 24.33 -4.01 12.25
C PRO A 57 23.86 -3.66 13.67
N ARG A 58 22.77 -2.91 13.76
CA ARG A 58 22.09 -2.69 15.03
C ARG A 58 21.65 -4.06 15.56
N PRO A 59 21.93 -4.42 16.81
CA PRO A 59 21.52 -5.71 17.34
C PRO A 59 20.02 -5.87 17.10
N LEU A 60 19.64 -6.97 16.45
CA LEU A 60 18.26 -7.40 16.28
C LEU A 60 17.69 -7.69 17.67
N VAL A 61 17.23 -6.67 18.38
CA VAL A 61 16.28 -6.87 19.44
C VAL A 61 15.11 -7.57 18.75
N ARG A 62 14.85 -8.79 19.16
CA ARG A 62 13.70 -9.59 18.70
C ARG A 62 12.45 -8.88 19.20
N VAL A 63 12.08 -7.80 18.51
CA VAL A 63 10.82 -7.09 18.74
C VAL A 63 9.76 -8.13 18.45
N ILE A 64 9.02 -8.55 19.46
CA ILE A 64 7.81 -9.34 19.28
C ILE A 64 6.99 -8.51 18.29
N ALA A 65 6.82 -9.03 17.07
CA ALA A 65 6.13 -8.30 16.02
C ALA A 65 4.78 -7.83 16.57
N ALA A 66 4.57 -6.52 16.57
CA ALA A 66 3.34 -5.95 17.10
C ALA A 66 2.17 -6.55 16.30
N ARG A 67 1.08 -6.84 17.00
CA ARG A 67 -0.15 -7.34 16.38
C ARG A 67 -0.62 -6.35 15.31
N VAL A 68 -0.86 -6.82 14.10
CA VAL A 68 -1.35 -5.98 13.01
C VAL A 68 -2.82 -5.60 13.25
N GLU A 69 -3.12 -4.29 13.31
CA GLU A 69 -4.48 -3.77 13.52
C GLU A 69 -5.03 -3.03 12.30
N ILE A 70 -4.18 -2.76 11.31
CA ILE A 70 -4.57 -2.14 10.03
C ILE A 70 -3.63 -2.60 8.92
N VAL A 71 -4.18 -2.76 7.71
CA VAL A 71 -3.40 -2.94 6.48
C VAL A 71 -3.57 -1.70 5.61
N ALA A 72 -2.45 -1.07 5.22
CA ALA A 72 -2.42 0.07 4.33
C ALA A 72 -1.68 -0.31 3.04
N ILE A 73 -2.33 -0.12 1.88
CA ILE A 73 -1.81 -0.55 0.57
C ILE A 73 -1.62 0.64 -0.34
N GLY A 74 -0.46 0.72 -0.99
CA GLY A 74 -0.13 1.71 -2.01
C GLY A 74 0.16 1.07 -3.35
N THR A 75 -0.41 1.61 -4.43
CA THR A 75 -0.23 1.07 -5.78
C THR A 75 -0.50 2.11 -6.87
N SER A 76 -0.03 1.84 -8.10
CA SER A 76 -0.20 2.75 -9.25
C SER A 76 -0.36 1.97 -10.56
N THR A 77 0.56 2.08 -11.50
CA THR A 77 0.54 1.37 -12.80
C THR A 77 0.51 -0.15 -12.60
N GLY A 78 -0.48 -0.82 -13.19
CA GLY A 78 -0.75 -2.25 -12.97
C GLY A 78 -1.56 -2.55 -11.71
N GLY A 79 -1.75 -1.56 -10.82
CA GLY A 79 -2.41 -1.69 -9.53
C GLY A 79 -3.84 -2.22 -9.59
N PRO A 80 -4.72 -1.74 -10.49
CA PRO A 80 -6.10 -2.24 -10.56
C PRO A 80 -6.21 -3.75 -10.77
N ASN A 81 -5.30 -4.33 -11.54
CA ASN A 81 -5.25 -5.78 -11.73
C ASN A 81 -4.60 -6.48 -10.53
N ALA A 82 -3.50 -5.92 -10.00
CA ALA A 82 -2.86 -6.46 -8.80
C ALA A 82 -3.82 -6.51 -7.60
N LEU A 83 -4.64 -5.47 -7.39
CA LEU A 83 -5.68 -5.46 -6.36
C LEU A 83 -6.79 -6.48 -6.63
N ALA A 84 -7.17 -6.66 -7.91
CA ALA A 84 -8.18 -7.65 -8.30
C ALA A 84 -7.72 -9.09 -8.10
N ASP A 85 -6.41 -9.34 -8.08
CA ASP A 85 -5.83 -10.65 -7.78
C ASP A 85 -5.52 -10.82 -6.27
N LEU A 86 -5.20 -9.74 -5.55
CA LEU A 86 -4.87 -9.75 -4.13
C LEU A 86 -6.09 -9.91 -3.23
N LEU A 87 -7.13 -9.06 -3.43
CA LEU A 87 -8.26 -8.96 -2.49
C LEU A 87 -9.11 -10.24 -2.36
N PRO A 88 -9.32 -11.07 -3.40
CA PRO A 88 -10.02 -12.34 -3.26
C PRO A 88 -9.34 -13.33 -2.30
N GLY A 89 -8.04 -13.14 -2.02
CA GLY A 89 -7.30 -13.95 -1.05
C GLY A 89 -7.56 -13.59 0.41
N PHE A 90 -8.34 -12.54 0.69
CA PHE A 90 -8.71 -12.19 2.06
C PHE A 90 -10.01 -12.87 2.45
N PRO A 91 -10.07 -13.54 3.61
CA PRO A 91 -11.29 -14.20 4.06
C PRO A 91 -12.35 -13.17 4.50
N GLY A 92 -13.64 -13.49 4.36
CA GLY A 92 -14.75 -12.58 4.70
C GLY A 92 -14.79 -12.14 6.17
N ASN A 93 -14.16 -12.91 7.08
CA ASN A 93 -14.00 -12.56 8.50
C ASN A 93 -12.65 -11.89 8.81
N PHE A 94 -12.06 -11.20 7.82
CA PHE A 94 -10.76 -10.53 8.00
C PHE A 94 -10.83 -9.51 9.14
N PRO A 95 -10.01 -9.64 10.20
CA PRO A 95 -10.28 -9.00 11.49
C PRO A 95 -9.74 -7.57 11.60
N VAL A 96 -9.27 -6.96 10.50
CA VAL A 96 -8.73 -5.59 10.47
C VAL A 96 -9.28 -4.79 9.29
N PRO A 97 -9.33 -3.46 9.40
CA PRO A 97 -9.60 -2.58 8.27
C PRO A 97 -8.45 -2.60 7.26
N VAL A 98 -8.81 -2.37 5.98
CA VAL A 98 -7.86 -2.20 4.88
C VAL A 98 -8.08 -0.85 4.22
N VAL A 99 -7.02 -0.06 4.07
CA VAL A 99 -7.07 1.25 3.41
C VAL A 99 -6.12 1.27 2.22
N ILE A 100 -6.58 1.76 1.07
CA ILE A 100 -5.87 1.65 -0.21
C ILE A 100 -5.76 3.00 -0.88
N VAL A 101 -4.56 3.36 -1.33
CA VAL A 101 -4.32 4.37 -2.34
C VAL A 101 -3.93 3.70 -3.65
N GLN A 102 -4.76 3.92 -4.66
CA GLN A 102 -4.45 3.69 -6.07
C GLN A 102 -4.37 5.04 -6.76
N HIS A 103 -3.25 5.35 -7.40
CA HIS A 103 -3.13 6.57 -8.20
C HIS A 103 -4.08 6.49 -9.38
N MET A 104 -5.19 7.22 -9.29
CA MET A 104 -6.27 7.20 -10.28
C MET A 104 -7.10 8.49 -10.20
N PRO A 105 -7.62 9.01 -11.32
CA PRO A 105 -8.48 10.19 -11.32
C PRO A 105 -9.84 9.92 -10.66
N PRO A 106 -10.57 10.99 -10.32
CA PRO A 106 -11.97 10.90 -9.90
C PRO A 106 -12.82 10.09 -10.89
N LEU A 107 -13.91 9.49 -10.43
CA LEU A 107 -14.80 8.55 -11.11
C LEU A 107 -14.17 7.14 -11.30
N PHE A 108 -12.90 7.03 -11.67
CA PHE A 108 -12.27 5.73 -11.87
C PHE A 108 -12.02 5.02 -10.53
N THR A 109 -11.81 5.74 -9.44
CA THR A 109 -11.65 5.17 -8.08
C THR A 109 -12.94 4.51 -7.62
N LYS A 110 -14.10 5.13 -7.89
CA LYS A 110 -15.42 4.52 -7.62
C LYS A 110 -15.64 3.26 -8.45
N LEU A 111 -15.38 3.31 -9.76
CA LEU A 111 -15.50 2.15 -10.65
C LEU A 111 -14.56 1.01 -10.24
N LEU A 112 -13.36 1.34 -9.77
CA LEU A 112 -12.42 0.35 -9.23
C LEU A 112 -13.00 -0.30 -7.97
N ALA A 113 -13.53 0.49 -7.04
CA ALA A 113 -14.15 -0.03 -5.81
C ALA A 113 -15.28 -1.02 -6.14
N ASP A 114 -16.19 -0.65 -7.05
CA ASP A 114 -17.31 -1.48 -7.47
C ASP A 114 -16.83 -2.79 -8.15
N ARG A 115 -15.81 -2.71 -9.01
CA ARG A 115 -15.18 -3.88 -9.65
C ARG A 115 -14.55 -4.83 -8.63
N LEU A 116 -13.86 -4.29 -7.63
CA LEU A 116 -13.18 -5.07 -6.60
C LEU A 116 -14.21 -5.68 -5.61
N ALA A 117 -15.26 -4.95 -5.26
CA ALA A 117 -16.35 -5.46 -4.42
C ALA A 117 -17.02 -6.69 -5.03
N ALA A 118 -17.22 -6.72 -6.35
CA ALA A 118 -17.81 -7.86 -7.05
C ALA A 118 -16.95 -9.15 -7.02
N ARG A 119 -15.67 -9.05 -6.63
CA ARG A 119 -14.70 -10.17 -6.64
C ARG A 119 -14.14 -10.48 -5.25
N SER A 120 -14.40 -9.67 -4.26
CA SER A 120 -13.90 -9.79 -2.89
C SER A 120 -14.95 -10.35 -1.95
N SER A 121 -14.51 -11.12 -0.94
CA SER A 121 -15.37 -11.50 0.19
C SER A 121 -15.52 -10.37 1.22
N LEU A 122 -14.74 -9.29 1.08
CA LEU A 122 -14.82 -8.10 1.93
C LEU A 122 -15.70 -7.04 1.27
N GLU A 123 -16.32 -6.19 2.09
CA GLU A 123 -16.97 -4.97 1.61
C GLU A 123 -15.90 -4.00 1.08
N VAL A 124 -15.95 -3.64 -0.20
CA VAL A 124 -15.01 -2.68 -0.82
C VAL A 124 -15.78 -1.44 -1.25
N VAL A 125 -15.33 -0.27 -0.80
CA VAL A 125 -15.98 1.00 -1.10
C VAL A 125 -14.96 2.08 -1.45
N GLU A 126 -15.39 3.10 -2.20
CA GLU A 126 -14.68 4.37 -2.25
C GLU A 126 -14.91 5.12 -0.94
N ALA A 127 -13.85 5.64 -0.33
CA ALA A 127 -13.89 6.24 0.99
C ALA A 127 -14.65 7.57 1.00
N CYS A 128 -15.47 7.77 2.05
CA CYS A 128 -16.12 9.05 2.36
C CYS A 128 -15.55 9.64 3.67
N ALA A 129 -15.48 10.96 3.74
CA ALA A 129 -15.01 11.64 4.96
C ALA A 129 -15.92 11.33 6.16
N GLY A 130 -15.31 11.08 7.31
CA GLY A 130 -16.01 10.81 8.57
C GLY A 130 -16.45 9.35 8.77
N GLU A 131 -16.24 8.44 7.78
CA GLU A 131 -16.53 7.02 7.95
C GLU A 131 -15.63 6.41 9.04
N GLU A 132 -16.24 5.60 9.91
CA GLU A 132 -15.53 4.82 10.93
C GLU A 132 -14.89 3.58 10.31
N LEU A 133 -13.63 3.32 10.67
CA LEU A 133 -12.95 2.11 10.24
C LEU A 133 -13.51 0.87 10.94
N LYS A 134 -13.79 -0.17 10.16
CA LYS A 134 -14.35 -1.45 10.64
C LYS A 134 -13.55 -2.63 10.12
N PRO A 135 -13.37 -3.70 10.90
CA PRO A 135 -12.84 -4.96 10.40
C PRO A 135 -13.65 -5.49 9.21
N GLY A 136 -12.98 -6.17 8.28
CA GLY A 136 -13.64 -6.78 7.13
C GLY A 136 -14.08 -5.81 6.03
N LYS A 137 -13.69 -4.54 6.11
CA LYS A 137 -14.01 -3.52 5.11
C LYS A 137 -12.75 -2.91 4.51
N VAL A 138 -12.81 -2.57 3.23
CA VAL A 138 -11.74 -1.99 2.41
C VAL A 138 -12.19 -0.62 1.91
N TRP A 139 -11.37 0.40 2.13
CA TRP A 139 -11.60 1.75 1.63
C TRP A 139 -10.56 2.11 0.59
N ILE A 140 -11.01 2.58 -0.57
CA ILE A 140 -10.16 3.10 -1.64
C ILE A 140 -10.23 4.62 -1.60
N ALA A 141 -9.09 5.28 -1.58
CA ALA A 141 -9.00 6.74 -1.62
C ALA A 141 -9.65 7.30 -2.88
N PRO A 142 -10.56 8.28 -2.78
CA PRO A 142 -11.14 8.93 -3.95
C PRO A 142 -10.08 9.72 -4.72
N GLY A 143 -10.20 9.73 -6.03
CA GLY A 143 -9.34 10.56 -6.88
C GLY A 143 -9.45 12.03 -6.53
N ASP A 144 -8.36 12.78 -6.68
CA ASP A 144 -8.24 14.21 -6.36
C ASP A 144 -8.36 14.56 -4.87
N TYR A 145 -8.36 13.58 -3.96
CA TYR A 145 -8.31 13.76 -2.50
C TYR A 145 -7.19 12.93 -1.89
N HIS A 146 -6.45 13.51 -0.95
CA HIS A 146 -5.66 12.71 -0.03
C HIS A 146 -6.58 12.07 0.99
N MET A 147 -6.46 10.76 1.14
CA MET A 147 -7.10 10.01 2.22
C MET A 147 -6.11 9.87 3.37
N GLY A 148 -6.54 10.21 4.54
CA GLY A 148 -5.84 10.00 5.80
C GLY A 148 -6.79 9.47 6.86
N LEU A 149 -6.25 9.24 8.05
CA LEU A 149 -6.99 8.82 9.23
C LEU A 149 -6.88 9.87 10.32
N GLU A 150 -7.92 9.99 11.13
CA GLU A 150 -7.90 10.78 12.36
C GLU A 150 -8.44 9.95 13.52
N LYS A 151 -7.88 10.21 14.72
CA LYS A 151 -8.34 9.58 15.95
C LYS A 151 -9.45 10.42 16.56
N THR A 152 -10.61 9.81 16.83
CA THR A 152 -11.73 10.47 17.51
C THR A 152 -12.09 9.73 18.80
N ALA A 153 -12.95 10.33 19.62
CA ALA A 153 -13.46 9.69 20.85
C ALA A 153 -14.23 8.38 20.57
N LYS A 154 -14.76 8.22 19.34
CA LYS A 154 -15.50 7.02 18.92
C LYS A 154 -14.65 6.00 18.15
N GLY A 155 -13.37 6.31 17.92
CA GLY A 155 -12.46 5.46 17.16
C GLY A 155 -11.85 6.16 15.95
N PRO A 156 -11.02 5.44 15.16
CA PRO A 156 -10.40 5.96 13.96
C PRO A 156 -11.43 6.21 12.84
N ARG A 157 -11.28 7.34 12.12
CA ARG A 157 -12.13 7.72 10.99
C ARG A 157 -11.34 8.13 9.78
N ILE A 158 -11.96 8.00 8.61
CA ILE A 158 -11.46 8.53 7.34
C ILE A 158 -11.50 10.06 7.35
N LYS A 159 -10.37 10.66 6.99
CA LYS A 159 -10.25 12.09 6.69
C LYS A 159 -9.88 12.26 5.22
N LEU A 160 -10.57 13.15 4.52
CA LEU A 160 -10.27 13.53 3.14
C LEU A 160 -9.86 15.00 3.10
N ASN A 161 -8.85 15.33 2.29
CA ASN A 161 -8.44 16.71 2.06
C ASN A 161 -7.90 16.90 0.63
N GLN A 162 -7.83 18.16 0.20
CA GLN A 162 -7.29 18.56 -1.10
C GLN A 162 -5.98 19.36 -0.95
N GLU A 163 -5.16 19.03 0.05
CA GLU A 163 -3.81 19.57 0.14
C GLU A 163 -3.03 19.37 -1.16
N PRO A 164 -1.97 20.14 -1.42
CA PRO A 164 -1.17 20.01 -2.63
C PRO A 164 -0.72 18.57 -2.89
N PRO A 165 -0.68 18.13 -4.17
CA PRO A 165 -0.21 16.79 -4.52
C PRO A 165 1.17 16.50 -3.91
N GLN A 166 1.35 15.29 -3.36
CA GLN A 166 2.63 14.77 -2.90
C GLN A 166 3.17 13.79 -3.95
N ASN A 167 4.46 13.87 -4.28
CA ASN A 167 5.06 13.11 -5.39
C ASN A 167 4.28 13.26 -6.71
N SER A 168 3.70 14.44 -6.95
CA SER A 168 2.80 14.73 -8.08
C SER A 168 1.50 13.91 -8.09
N CYS A 169 1.15 13.24 -6.99
CA CYS A 169 -0.03 12.39 -6.85
C CYS A 169 -1.02 12.95 -5.83
N ARG A 170 -2.31 12.83 -6.16
CA ARG A 170 -3.45 13.03 -5.24
C ARG A 170 -4.60 12.11 -5.69
N PRO A 171 -4.83 11.01 -4.93
CA PRO A 171 -4.27 10.62 -3.63
C PRO A 171 -2.78 10.27 -3.67
N SER A 172 -2.08 10.38 -2.50
CA SER A 172 -0.70 9.94 -2.30
C SER A 172 -0.62 8.86 -1.22
N VAL A 173 0.23 7.87 -1.46
CA VAL A 173 0.53 6.78 -0.53
C VAL A 173 1.27 7.30 0.69
N ASP A 174 2.23 8.23 0.52
CA ASP A 174 2.97 8.83 1.62
C ASP A 174 2.04 9.58 2.58
N ALA A 175 1.04 10.31 2.06
CA ALA A 175 0.05 11.00 2.87
C ALA A 175 -0.79 10.01 3.69
N LEU A 176 -1.26 8.92 3.07
CA LEU A 176 -2.01 7.87 3.75
C LEU A 176 -1.17 7.21 4.84
N PHE A 177 0.02 6.69 4.51
CA PHE A 177 0.84 5.91 5.44
C PHE A 177 1.26 6.74 6.65
N ARG A 178 1.63 8.01 6.46
CA ARG A 178 1.92 8.93 7.55
C ARG A 178 0.75 9.06 8.53
N SER A 179 -0.47 9.24 8.02
CA SER A 179 -1.66 9.36 8.87
C SER A 179 -2.04 8.05 9.55
N VAL A 180 -1.87 6.92 8.87
CA VAL A 180 -2.08 5.58 9.46
C VAL A 180 -1.16 5.36 10.64
N VAL A 181 0.14 5.69 10.50
CA VAL A 181 1.12 5.59 11.60
C VAL A 181 0.77 6.48 12.79
N GLN A 182 0.26 7.69 12.56
CA GLN A 182 -0.18 8.57 13.65
C GLN A 182 -1.32 7.97 14.48
N VAL A 183 -2.15 7.11 13.89
CA VAL A 183 -3.30 6.49 14.58
C VAL A 183 -2.97 5.12 15.13
N TYR A 184 -2.24 4.28 14.38
CA TYR A 184 -2.01 2.87 14.68
C TYR A 184 -0.56 2.54 15.10
N GLY A 185 0.41 3.43 14.86
CA GLY A 185 1.81 3.24 15.25
C GLY A 185 2.38 1.92 14.76
N ALA A 186 3.01 1.17 15.68
CA ALA A 186 3.66 -0.11 15.42
C ALA A 186 2.72 -1.23 14.93
N THR A 187 1.41 -1.07 15.06
CA THR A 187 0.42 -2.07 14.63
C THR A 187 0.04 -1.95 13.15
N THR A 188 0.76 -1.11 12.39
CA THR A 188 0.57 -0.88 10.96
C THR A 188 1.31 -1.92 10.12
N LEU A 189 0.60 -2.51 9.14
CA LEU A 189 1.19 -3.27 8.04
C LEU A 189 1.05 -2.47 6.74
N GLY A 190 2.15 -1.93 6.23
CA GLY A 190 2.24 -1.29 4.92
C GLY A 190 2.49 -2.33 3.82
N VAL A 191 1.85 -2.16 2.67
CA VAL A 191 2.05 -3.00 1.50
C VAL A 191 2.22 -2.11 0.27
N ILE A 192 3.31 -2.26 -0.46
CA ILE A 192 3.53 -1.55 -1.72
C ILE A 192 3.50 -2.54 -2.87
N LEU A 193 2.57 -2.30 -3.78
CA LEU A 193 2.41 -3.08 -5.00
C LEU A 193 2.99 -2.34 -6.22
N THR A 194 2.89 -2.97 -7.36
CA THR A 194 3.31 -2.45 -8.66
C THR A 194 2.89 -0.98 -8.85
N GLY A 195 3.79 -0.18 -9.37
CA GLY A 195 3.56 1.24 -9.63
C GLY A 195 4.80 1.98 -10.08
N MET A 196 4.62 3.06 -10.82
CA MET A 196 5.70 3.93 -11.25
C MET A 196 5.96 5.02 -10.20
N GLY A 197 7.23 5.45 -10.09
CA GLY A 197 7.65 6.50 -9.16
C GLY A 197 8.08 5.97 -7.80
N GLN A 198 8.12 6.85 -6.80
CA GLN A 198 8.65 6.58 -5.46
C GLN A 198 7.64 6.88 -4.33
N ASP A 199 6.38 7.20 -4.67
CA ASP A 199 5.35 7.46 -3.66
C ASP A 199 5.15 6.21 -2.80
N GLY A 200 5.06 6.39 -1.49
CA GLY A 200 5.05 5.32 -0.49
C GLY A 200 6.42 5.03 0.15
N LEU A 201 7.54 5.52 -0.42
CA LEU A 201 8.87 5.35 0.16
C LEU A 201 8.95 6.03 1.54
N ARG A 202 8.59 7.32 1.62
CA ARG A 202 8.56 8.07 2.88
C ARG A 202 7.52 7.52 3.85
N GLY A 203 6.38 7.08 3.34
CA GLY A 203 5.37 6.41 4.14
C GLY A 203 5.89 5.14 4.80
N CYS A 204 6.66 4.33 4.08
CA CYS A 204 7.31 3.14 4.61
C CYS A 204 8.39 3.46 5.65
N GLU A 205 9.15 4.56 5.49
CA GLU A 205 10.08 5.04 6.53
C GLU A 205 9.33 5.30 7.85
N TYR A 206 8.21 6.04 7.81
CA TYR A 206 7.38 6.29 9.01
C TYR A 206 6.86 5.00 9.64
N ILE A 207 6.40 4.05 8.83
CA ILE A 207 5.95 2.74 9.34
C ILE A 207 7.09 2.02 10.06
N ARG A 208 8.29 1.98 9.47
CA ARG A 208 9.47 1.32 10.07
C ARG A 208 9.95 2.02 11.33
N GLU A 209 10.00 3.34 11.34
CA GLU A 209 10.36 4.14 12.52
C GLU A 209 9.40 3.91 13.69
N ALA A 210 8.10 3.75 13.41
CA ALA A 210 7.09 3.41 14.41
C ALA A 210 7.14 1.95 14.88
N GLY A 211 7.98 1.09 14.28
CA GLY A 211 8.05 -0.34 14.58
C GLY A 211 7.02 -1.20 13.86
N GLY A 212 6.35 -0.66 12.84
CA GLY A 212 5.43 -1.37 11.97
C GLY A 212 6.14 -2.25 10.94
N GLN A 213 5.36 -2.94 10.13
CA GLN A 213 5.82 -3.93 9.16
C GLN A 213 5.57 -3.46 7.74
N VAL A 214 6.44 -3.84 6.79
CA VAL A 214 6.34 -3.48 5.38
C VAL A 214 6.53 -4.70 4.49
N LEU A 215 5.61 -4.90 3.55
CA LEU A 215 5.71 -5.87 2.46
C LEU A 215 5.77 -5.17 1.12
N VAL A 216 6.50 -5.73 0.18
CA VAL A 216 6.55 -5.21 -1.19
C VAL A 216 6.36 -6.33 -2.21
N GLN A 217 5.73 -5.99 -3.33
CA GLN A 217 5.65 -6.88 -4.48
C GLN A 217 7.03 -7.00 -5.13
N ASP A 218 7.39 -8.21 -5.57
CA ASP A 218 8.65 -8.47 -6.25
C ASP A 218 8.70 -7.89 -7.68
N GLU A 219 9.91 -7.86 -8.25
CA GLU A 219 10.13 -7.35 -9.61
C GLU A 219 9.45 -8.23 -10.65
N ALA A 220 9.52 -9.55 -10.48
CA ALA A 220 9.08 -10.52 -11.49
C ALA A 220 7.56 -10.47 -11.73
N SER A 221 6.75 -10.20 -10.69
CA SER A 221 5.30 -10.11 -10.81
C SER A 221 4.79 -8.67 -10.95
N SER A 222 5.66 -7.66 -10.85
CA SER A 222 5.28 -6.25 -11.01
C SER A 222 5.18 -5.86 -12.48
N VAL A 223 4.11 -5.16 -12.86
CA VAL A 223 4.03 -4.50 -14.18
C VAL A 223 5.07 -3.39 -14.29
N VAL A 224 5.22 -2.61 -13.22
CA VAL A 224 6.29 -1.61 -13.05
C VAL A 224 6.85 -1.74 -11.63
N TRP A 225 8.11 -2.13 -11.50
CA TRP A 225 8.78 -2.25 -10.21
C TRP A 225 9.45 -0.94 -9.77
N GLY A 226 8.69 0.17 -9.84
CA GLY A 226 9.11 1.50 -9.39
C GLY A 226 8.87 1.65 -7.89
N MET A 227 7.62 1.84 -7.48
CA MET A 227 7.23 2.02 -6.08
C MET A 227 7.76 0.90 -5.17
N PRO A 228 7.52 -0.40 -5.43
CA PRO A 228 8.05 -1.46 -4.56
C PRO A 228 9.57 -1.54 -4.61
N GLY A 229 10.18 -1.31 -5.78
CA GLY A 229 11.63 -1.34 -5.95
C GLY A 229 12.37 -0.22 -5.20
N PHE A 230 11.79 0.99 -5.08
CA PHE A 230 12.37 2.03 -4.24
C PHE A 230 12.38 1.62 -2.76
N VAL A 231 11.29 1.04 -2.26
CA VAL A 231 11.19 0.58 -0.87
C VAL A 231 12.12 -0.61 -0.59
N ALA A 232 12.20 -1.58 -1.51
CA ALA A 232 13.10 -2.72 -1.40
C ALA A 232 14.58 -2.29 -1.38
N ARG A 233 14.98 -1.43 -2.32
CA ARG A 233 16.37 -0.91 -2.39
C ARG A 233 16.77 -0.05 -1.20
N ALA A 234 15.80 0.61 -0.55
CA ALA A 234 16.01 1.35 0.69
C ALA A 234 16.15 0.44 1.93
N GLY A 235 15.94 -0.88 1.79
CA GLY A 235 16.02 -1.83 2.91
C GLY A 235 14.88 -1.70 3.91
N LEU A 236 13.74 -1.13 3.50
CA LEU A 236 12.59 -0.90 4.38
C LEU A 236 11.61 -2.07 4.38
N ALA A 237 11.66 -2.94 3.37
CA ALA A 237 10.79 -4.11 3.27
C ALA A 237 11.22 -5.23 4.23
N ASP A 238 10.28 -5.78 4.98
CA ASP A 238 10.50 -7.01 5.76
C ASP A 238 10.55 -8.23 4.84
N LYS A 239 9.73 -8.22 3.79
CA LYS A 239 9.73 -9.23 2.73
C LYS A 239 9.37 -8.62 1.39
N GLU A 240 10.01 -9.14 0.35
CA GLU A 240 9.67 -8.99 -1.05
C GLU A 240 9.06 -10.30 -1.54
N LEU A 241 7.86 -10.26 -2.13
CA LEU A 241 7.06 -11.44 -2.47
C LEU A 241 6.37 -11.30 -3.82
N PRO A 242 6.21 -12.41 -4.56
CA PRO A 242 5.34 -12.45 -5.72
C PRO A 242 3.89 -12.08 -5.35
N LEU A 243 3.17 -11.44 -6.28
CA LEU A 243 1.79 -10.98 -6.07
C LEU A 243 0.88 -12.09 -5.52
N ASN A 244 0.98 -13.31 -6.06
CA ASN A 244 0.16 -14.45 -5.66
C ASN A 244 0.46 -14.99 -4.24
N GLN A 245 1.54 -14.55 -3.59
CA GLN A 245 1.89 -14.93 -2.22
C GLN A 245 1.57 -13.82 -1.20
N LEU A 246 1.37 -12.58 -1.66
CA LEU A 246 1.15 -11.44 -0.78
C LEU A 246 -0.11 -11.58 0.07
N ALA A 247 -1.23 -12.01 -0.52
CA ALA A 247 -2.48 -12.19 0.23
C ALA A 247 -2.30 -13.17 1.39
N GLY A 248 -1.69 -14.34 1.14
CA GLY A 248 -1.40 -15.34 2.16
C GLY A 248 -0.50 -14.82 3.27
N GLU A 249 0.55 -14.06 2.94
CA GLU A 249 1.47 -13.47 3.93
C GLU A 249 0.79 -12.38 4.77
N ILE A 250 -0.04 -11.53 4.16
CA ILE A 250 -0.82 -10.51 4.88
C ILE A 250 -1.76 -11.19 5.89
N VAL A 251 -2.53 -12.18 5.43
CA VAL A 251 -3.45 -12.95 6.27
C VAL A 251 -2.68 -13.61 7.42
N ARG A 252 -1.58 -14.29 7.13
CA ARG A 252 -0.74 -14.93 8.14
C ARG A 252 -0.28 -13.93 9.23
N ARG A 253 0.25 -12.76 8.85
CA ARG A 253 0.72 -11.74 9.81
C ARG A 253 -0.41 -11.20 10.68
N VAL A 254 -1.56 -10.96 10.08
CA VAL A 254 -2.75 -10.48 10.82
C VAL A 254 -3.22 -11.53 11.83
N TRP A 255 -3.26 -12.82 11.47
CA TRP A 255 -3.75 -13.87 12.36
C TRP A 255 -2.74 -14.33 13.41
N GLU A 256 -1.44 -14.41 13.10
CA GLU A 256 -0.41 -14.79 14.09
C GLU A 256 -0.43 -13.90 15.33
N GLY A 257 -0.59 -12.58 15.16
CA GLY A 257 -0.70 -11.66 16.29
C GLY A 257 -1.94 -11.94 17.17
N ARG A 258 -3.04 -12.48 16.57
CA ARG A 258 -4.29 -12.78 17.26
C ARG A 258 -4.28 -14.14 17.95
N ALA A 259 -3.73 -15.16 17.33
CA ALA A 259 -3.62 -16.49 17.92
C ALA A 259 -2.81 -16.47 19.24
N LYS A 260 -1.78 -15.65 19.31
CA LYS A 260 -0.99 -15.48 20.54
C LYS A 260 -1.78 -14.78 21.66
N ALA A 261 -2.66 -13.82 21.33
CA ALA A 261 -3.48 -13.13 22.31
C ALA A 261 -4.53 -14.07 22.93
N VAL A 262 -5.21 -14.87 22.10
CA VAL A 262 -6.19 -15.88 22.57
C VAL A 262 -5.53 -16.94 23.45
N GLY A 263 -4.32 -17.40 23.11
CA GLY A 263 -3.58 -18.37 23.92
C GLY A 263 -3.13 -17.85 25.29
N LEU A 264 -2.95 -16.53 25.45
CA LEU A 264 -2.63 -15.91 26.72
C LEU A 264 -3.89 -15.76 27.61
N GLU A 265 -5.05 -15.49 27.04
CA GLU A 265 -6.32 -15.43 27.77
C GLU A 265 -6.75 -16.82 28.28
N GLN A 266 -6.61 -17.86 27.45
CA GLN A 266 -6.90 -19.23 27.90
C GLN A 266 -5.99 -19.70 29.03
N LYS A 267 -4.70 -19.39 28.99
CA LYS A 267 -3.77 -19.70 30.11
C LYS A 267 -4.06 -18.90 31.39
N GLY A 268 -4.67 -17.73 31.27
CA GLY A 268 -5.11 -16.92 32.41
C GLY A 268 -6.34 -17.53 33.11
N VAL A 269 -7.27 -18.09 32.34
CA VAL A 269 -8.49 -18.71 32.90
C VAL A 269 -8.21 -20.05 33.56
N GLU A 270 -7.31 -20.89 33.04
CA GLU A 270 -6.92 -22.16 33.69
C GLU A 270 -6.23 -21.96 35.05
N ARG A 271 -5.53 -20.85 35.28
CA ARG A 271 -4.91 -20.57 36.58
C ARG A 271 -5.88 -20.19 37.69
N VAL A 272 -7.10 -19.81 37.36
CA VAL A 272 -8.13 -19.41 38.37
C VAL A 272 -8.96 -20.59 38.84
N TYR A 273 -9.07 -21.67 38.07
CA TYR A 273 -9.92 -22.84 38.42
C TYR A 273 -9.17 -23.96 39.17
N PHE A 274 -7.85 -23.91 39.30
CA PHE A 274 -7.06 -24.91 40.07
C PHE A 274 -6.57 -24.45 41.45
N ARG A 275 -7.16 -23.41 42.02
CA ARG A 275 -6.97 -23.04 43.43
C ARG A 275 -8.32 -23.06 44.15
N ARG A 276 -8.81 -24.25 44.40
CA ARG A 276 -9.73 -24.57 45.49
C ARG A 276 -9.47 -26.01 45.98
#